data_badfefa3bf308a0151c26a8d8440b5fe
#
_entry.id   badfefa3bf308a0151c26a8d8440b5fe
#
_cell.length_a   1.000
_cell.length_b   1.000
_cell.length_c   1.000
_cell.angle_alpha   90.00
_cell.angle_beta   90.00
_cell.angle_gamma   90.00
#
_symmetry.space_group_name_H-M   'P 1'
#
loop_
_entity.id
_entity.type
_entity.pdbx_description
1 polymer ?
#
loop_
_entity_poly.entity_id
_entity_poly.type
_entity_poly.pdbx_seq_one_letter_code
_entity_poly.pdbx_strand_id
1 'polypeptide(L)'
;MKKLQMLFAAALCGVVFNVSAQTGSSGYATVVRVTGSAYYSLGAGEAEHPLLAGKTLPAGATIRTEDNGIVDVVLGKSIQTPQAFSTPDRISQAADSPVRGMVGYKPSAEQNVVRLTPGTTLGIDKLTVTDTGADTVSDTELDLKKGKIFASVKKLSGASQYLIKLPNGIAGVRGTLFAISADGTVSVYESKGGGVVLSLVLPDGSTKTYLVAPGQYIDPATGKPGTLPPEAVDALSKVFIALQTLYLETVSFSFDGTHIYVSPTHGQGHGKGGGNSGNGGGNGG
;
A
#
# COMPACT_ATOMS: atom_id res chain seq x y z
N MET A 1 -28.64 -71.61 -37.46
CA MET A 1 -29.01 -70.22 -37.13
C MET A 1 -28.00 -69.74 -36.10
N LYS A 2 -26.92 -69.14 -36.55
CA LYS A 2 -25.83 -68.66 -35.69
C LYS A 2 -26.02 -67.16 -35.43
N LYS A 3 -26.21 -66.75 -34.16
CA LYS A 3 -26.34 -65.39 -33.73
C LYS A 3 -24.95 -64.70 -33.70
N LEU A 4 -24.76 -63.68 -34.51
CA LEU A 4 -23.57 -62.86 -34.56
C LEU A 4 -23.72 -61.76 -33.50
N GLN A 5 -22.94 -61.81 -32.41
CA GLN A 5 -22.85 -60.75 -31.42
C GLN A 5 -21.76 -59.79 -31.85
N MET A 6 -22.16 -58.57 -32.22
CA MET A 6 -21.26 -57.41 -32.40
C MET A 6 -20.94 -56.78 -31.04
N LEU A 7 -19.67 -56.85 -30.63
CA LEU A 7 -19.12 -56.10 -29.52
C LEU A 7 -18.80 -54.66 -30.02
N PHE A 8 -19.53 -53.67 -29.52
CA PHE A 8 -19.14 -52.28 -29.64
C PHE A 8 -18.23 -51.92 -28.46
N ALA A 9 -16.94 -51.79 -28.68
CA ALA A 9 -16.00 -51.21 -27.72
C ALA A 9 -16.02 -49.70 -27.89
N ALA A 10 -16.70 -49.01 -26.98
CA ALA A 10 -16.64 -47.54 -26.88
C ALA A 10 -15.35 -47.13 -26.16
N ALA A 11 -14.35 -46.68 -26.89
CA ALA A 11 -13.16 -46.03 -26.34
C ALA A 11 -13.53 -44.63 -25.82
N LEU A 12 -13.72 -44.54 -24.50
CA LEU A 12 -13.92 -43.27 -23.82
C LEU A 12 -12.55 -42.59 -23.66
N CYS A 13 -12.17 -41.69 -24.61
CA CYS A 13 -10.99 -40.85 -24.48
C CYS A 13 -11.27 -39.77 -23.39
N GLY A 14 -10.87 -40.09 -22.17
CA GLY A 14 -10.91 -39.13 -21.05
C GLY A 14 -9.88 -38.00 -21.28
N VAL A 15 -10.32 -36.84 -21.76
CA VAL A 15 -9.49 -35.66 -21.78
C VAL A 15 -9.39 -35.14 -20.35
N VAL A 16 -8.27 -35.41 -19.68
CA VAL A 16 -7.96 -34.88 -18.35
C VAL A 16 -7.58 -33.42 -18.56
N PHE A 17 -8.52 -32.50 -18.32
CA PHE A 17 -8.21 -31.07 -18.18
C PHE A 17 -7.44 -30.91 -16.89
N ASN A 18 -6.13 -30.71 -16.98
CA ASN A 18 -5.35 -30.22 -15.86
C ASN A 18 -5.75 -28.74 -15.64
N VAL A 19 -6.73 -28.52 -14.77
CA VAL A 19 -7.01 -27.20 -14.22
C VAL A 19 -5.87 -26.89 -13.24
N SER A 20 -4.84 -26.22 -13.73
CA SER A 20 -3.84 -25.61 -12.86
C SER A 20 -4.57 -24.54 -12.05
N ALA A 21 -4.88 -24.85 -10.79
CA ALA A 21 -5.31 -23.83 -9.85
C ALA A 21 -4.16 -22.80 -9.74
N GLN A 22 -4.36 -21.61 -10.28
CA GLN A 22 -3.42 -20.51 -10.08
C GLN A 22 -3.49 -20.15 -8.60
N THR A 23 -2.49 -20.60 -7.84
CA THR A 23 -2.31 -20.19 -6.45
C THR A 23 -1.87 -18.73 -6.45
N GLY A 24 -2.74 -17.85 -5.95
CA GLY A 24 -2.38 -16.45 -5.73
C GLY A 24 -1.13 -16.37 -4.85
N SER A 25 -0.19 -15.52 -5.22
CA SER A 25 0.96 -15.25 -4.35
C SER A 25 0.53 -14.36 -3.19
N SER A 26 1.11 -14.61 -2.00
CA SER A 26 0.92 -13.73 -0.86
C SER A 26 1.39 -12.32 -1.21
N GLY A 27 0.52 -11.34 -0.98
CA GLY A 27 0.90 -9.94 -1.01
C GLY A 27 1.49 -9.49 0.32
N TYR A 28 2.08 -8.32 0.33
CA TYR A 28 2.73 -7.72 1.50
C TYR A 28 2.36 -6.25 1.63
N ALA A 29 2.35 -5.77 2.86
CA ALA A 29 2.28 -4.37 3.18
C ALA A 29 3.69 -3.86 3.48
N THR A 30 4.25 -3.06 2.59
CA THR A 30 5.59 -2.47 2.77
C THR A 30 5.46 -1.09 3.35
N VAL A 31 6.07 -0.87 4.51
CA VAL A 31 6.11 0.41 5.20
C VAL A 31 7.12 1.30 4.49
N VAL A 32 6.66 2.40 3.89
CA VAL A 32 7.51 3.29 3.11
C VAL A 32 7.90 4.56 3.86
N ARG A 33 7.12 4.94 4.87
CA ARG A 33 7.42 6.06 5.74
C ARG A 33 6.83 5.86 7.13
N VAL A 34 7.57 6.25 8.15
CA VAL A 34 7.12 6.35 9.53
C VAL A 34 7.53 7.73 10.05
N THR A 35 6.59 8.48 10.58
CA THR A 35 6.84 9.73 11.29
C THR A 35 6.25 9.59 12.69
N GLY A 36 6.95 10.00 13.72
CA GLY A 36 6.55 9.76 15.10
C GLY A 36 6.65 8.30 15.50
N SER A 37 5.79 7.85 16.40
CA SER A 37 5.84 6.51 16.98
C SER A 37 4.76 5.60 16.40
N ALA A 38 5.17 4.42 15.96
CA ALA A 38 4.27 3.38 15.46
C ALA A 38 4.80 2.00 15.82
N TYR A 39 3.89 1.04 15.91
CA TYR A 39 4.16 -0.34 16.29
C TYR A 39 3.44 -1.30 15.36
N TYR A 40 3.90 -2.54 15.33
CA TYR A 40 3.23 -3.64 14.65
C TYR A 40 3.25 -4.91 15.49
N SER A 41 2.26 -5.77 15.29
CA SER A 41 2.24 -7.17 15.73
C SER A 41 1.94 -8.07 14.54
N LEU A 42 2.42 -9.33 14.57
CA LEU A 42 2.24 -10.29 13.47
C LEU A 42 0.99 -11.17 13.64
N GLY A 43 0.34 -11.11 14.79
CA GLY A 43 -0.87 -11.86 15.10
C GLY A 43 -1.62 -11.26 16.27
N ALA A 44 -2.86 -11.72 16.47
CA ALA A 44 -3.68 -11.31 17.60
C ALA A 44 -3.07 -11.80 18.92
N GLY A 45 -2.81 -10.86 19.84
CA GLY A 45 -2.21 -11.17 21.16
C GLY A 45 -0.69 -11.32 21.15
N GLU A 46 -0.02 -11.18 20.01
CA GLU A 46 1.44 -11.12 19.95
C GLU A 46 2.00 -9.78 20.43
N ALA A 47 3.27 -9.81 20.85
CA ALA A 47 3.96 -8.60 21.31
C ALA A 47 4.04 -7.55 20.18
N GLU A 48 3.89 -6.29 20.58
CA GLU A 48 4.12 -5.16 19.69
C GLU A 48 5.61 -4.87 19.55
N HIS A 49 6.03 -4.59 18.33
CA HIS A 49 7.39 -4.19 17.97
C HIS A 49 7.40 -2.81 17.34
N PRO A 50 8.43 -1.98 17.58
CA PRO A 50 8.56 -0.69 16.90
C PRO A 50 8.54 -0.85 15.39
N LEU A 51 7.75 -0.02 14.71
CA LEU A 51 7.63 -0.04 13.26
C LEU A 51 8.60 0.95 12.64
N LEU A 52 9.37 0.48 11.67
CA LEU A 52 10.34 1.28 10.92
C LEU A 52 10.02 1.23 9.43
N ALA A 53 10.43 2.28 8.71
CA ALA A 53 10.38 2.29 7.25
C ALA A 53 11.23 1.15 6.67
N GLY A 54 10.79 0.57 5.55
CA GLY A 54 11.39 -0.62 4.93
C GLY A 54 10.85 -1.94 5.47
N LYS A 55 10.11 -1.94 6.59
CA LYS A 55 9.50 -3.19 7.11
C LYS A 55 8.41 -3.69 6.18
N THR A 56 8.45 -4.99 5.90
CA THR A 56 7.43 -5.70 5.14
C THR A 56 6.59 -6.54 6.08
N LEU A 57 5.28 -6.40 6.01
CA LEU A 57 4.31 -7.07 6.88
C LEU A 57 3.41 -8.00 6.04
N PRO A 58 3.22 -9.26 6.46
CA PRO A 58 2.29 -10.18 5.81
C PRO A 58 0.83 -9.91 6.20
N ALA A 59 -0.09 -10.61 5.57
CA ALA A 59 -1.45 -10.76 6.09
C ALA A 59 -1.43 -11.36 7.51
N GLY A 60 -2.36 -10.95 8.36
CA GLY A 60 -2.41 -11.24 9.80
C GLY A 60 -1.73 -10.17 10.67
N ALA A 61 -0.91 -9.30 10.11
CA ALA A 61 -0.27 -8.24 10.86
C ALA A 61 -1.23 -7.10 11.20
N THR A 62 -0.97 -6.43 12.31
CA THR A 62 -1.67 -5.21 12.74
C THR A 62 -0.66 -4.08 12.90
N ILE A 63 -0.99 -2.89 12.42
CA ILE A 63 -0.22 -1.66 12.58
C ILE A 63 -0.98 -0.73 13.52
N ARG A 64 -0.26 -0.14 14.49
CA ARG A 64 -0.79 0.84 15.42
C ARG A 64 0.09 2.08 15.44
N THR A 65 -0.52 3.24 15.26
CA THR A 65 0.14 4.54 15.39
C THR A 65 -0.20 5.18 16.74
N GLU A 66 0.78 5.84 17.35
CA GLU A 66 0.54 6.71 18.51
C GLU A 66 -0.05 8.07 18.09
N ASP A 67 -0.33 8.92 19.08
CA ASP A 67 -0.96 10.24 18.86
C ASP A 67 -0.10 11.20 18.03
N ASN A 68 1.18 10.89 17.83
CA ASN A 68 2.12 11.62 16.96
C ASN A 68 2.52 10.82 15.72
N GLY A 69 1.98 9.60 15.56
CA GLY A 69 2.41 8.64 14.56
C GLY A 69 1.69 8.80 13.22
N ILE A 70 2.45 8.81 12.13
CA ILE A 70 1.92 8.70 10.76
C ILE A 70 2.70 7.61 10.06
N VAL A 71 2.00 6.69 9.40
CA VAL A 71 2.60 5.57 8.67
C VAL A 71 2.04 5.53 7.25
N ASP A 72 2.92 5.47 6.26
CA ASP A 72 2.54 5.21 4.87
C ASP A 72 2.96 3.80 4.47
N VAL A 73 2.02 3.07 3.91
CA VAL A 73 2.17 1.66 3.54
C VAL A 73 1.76 1.46 2.10
N VAL A 74 2.57 0.72 1.35
CA VAL A 74 2.27 0.26 -0.01
C VAL A 74 1.81 -1.19 0.07
N LEU A 75 0.63 -1.48 -0.50
CA LEU A 75 0.04 -2.80 -0.53
C LEU A 75 0.23 -3.43 -1.91
N GLY A 76 0.76 -4.64 -1.97
CA GLY A 76 0.96 -5.31 -3.25
C GLY A 76 1.90 -6.51 -3.17
N LYS A 77 2.55 -6.82 -4.28
CA LYS A 77 3.62 -7.82 -4.30
C LYS A 77 4.76 -7.34 -3.40
N SER A 78 5.52 -8.29 -2.85
CA SER A 78 6.74 -7.96 -2.12
C SER A 78 7.61 -7.05 -2.99
N ILE A 79 7.91 -5.88 -2.45
CA ILE A 79 8.95 -5.05 -3.02
C ILE A 79 10.24 -5.78 -2.69
N GLN A 80 10.83 -6.38 -3.69
CA GLN A 80 12.19 -6.86 -3.52
C GLN A 80 13.03 -5.61 -3.26
N THR A 81 13.43 -5.42 -2.01
CA THR A 81 14.61 -4.58 -1.75
C THR A 81 15.68 -5.11 -2.69
N PRO A 82 16.31 -4.27 -3.51
CA PRO A 82 17.36 -4.73 -4.38
C PRO A 82 18.30 -5.58 -3.53
N GLN A 83 18.39 -6.87 -3.86
CA GLN A 83 19.39 -7.71 -3.22
C GLN A 83 20.70 -6.97 -3.40
N ALA A 84 21.48 -6.86 -2.33
CA ALA A 84 22.83 -6.33 -2.38
C ALA A 84 23.46 -6.89 -3.67
N PHE A 85 23.76 -6.02 -4.61
CA PHE A 85 24.26 -6.42 -5.90
C PHE A 85 25.40 -7.40 -5.65
N SER A 86 25.24 -8.64 -6.07
CA SER A 86 26.36 -9.53 -6.27
C SER A 86 27.29 -8.75 -7.17
N THR A 87 28.44 -8.35 -6.65
CA THR A 87 29.43 -7.56 -7.38
C THR A 87 29.63 -8.16 -8.76
N PRO A 88 29.31 -7.43 -9.84
CA PRO A 88 29.77 -7.88 -11.14
C PRO A 88 31.28 -7.93 -11.08
N ASP A 89 31.90 -8.98 -11.57
CA ASP A 89 33.37 -9.20 -11.62
C ASP A 89 34.18 -8.08 -12.32
N ARG A 90 33.60 -6.93 -12.56
CA ARG A 90 34.19 -5.77 -13.25
C ARG A 90 34.48 -4.56 -12.36
N ILE A 91 34.28 -4.61 -11.06
CA ILE A 91 34.63 -3.49 -10.16
C ILE A 91 36.09 -3.53 -9.73
N SER A 92 36.87 -4.48 -10.21
CA SER A 92 38.31 -4.65 -9.83
C SER A 92 39.29 -3.60 -10.37
N GLN A 93 38.83 -2.54 -11.05
CA GLN A 93 39.76 -1.57 -11.65
C GLN A 93 39.60 -0.11 -11.20
N ALA A 94 38.80 0.18 -10.18
CA ALA A 94 38.73 1.53 -9.60
C ALA A 94 38.87 1.46 -8.08
N ALA A 95 40.07 1.08 -7.65
CA ALA A 95 40.37 0.80 -6.23
C ALA A 95 40.35 2.02 -5.30
N ASP A 96 40.21 3.25 -5.81
CA ASP A 96 40.38 4.46 -5.02
C ASP A 96 39.17 5.40 -4.93
N SER A 97 38.03 4.99 -5.42
CA SER A 97 36.81 5.82 -5.29
C SER A 97 35.68 5.02 -4.68
N PRO A 98 35.10 5.47 -3.55
CA PRO A 98 33.94 4.80 -2.98
C PRO A 98 32.77 4.84 -3.99
N VAL A 99 32.28 3.66 -4.39
CA VAL A 99 31.09 3.57 -5.22
C VAL A 99 29.89 4.01 -4.37
N ARG A 100 29.28 5.09 -4.75
CA ARG A 100 28.05 5.59 -4.12
C ARG A 100 26.86 5.31 -5.04
N GLY A 101 25.86 4.66 -4.51
CA GLY A 101 24.62 4.42 -5.20
C GLY A 101 23.42 4.89 -4.38
N MET A 102 22.36 5.28 -5.06
CA MET A 102 21.09 5.64 -4.43
C MET A 102 20.01 4.70 -4.99
N VAL A 103 19.29 4.04 -4.10
CA VAL A 103 18.13 3.21 -4.48
C VAL A 103 16.87 3.93 -4.04
N GLY A 104 16.09 4.36 -5.00
CA GLY A 104 14.79 4.97 -4.76
C GLY A 104 13.67 4.00 -5.13
N TYR A 105 12.61 4.01 -4.34
CA TYR A 105 11.39 3.30 -4.66
C TYR A 105 10.28 4.27 -5.03
N LYS A 106 9.66 4.03 -6.15
CA LYS A 106 8.44 4.75 -6.56
C LYS A 106 7.31 3.73 -6.63
N PRO A 107 6.19 3.95 -5.93
CA PRO A 107 5.03 3.08 -6.09
C PRO A 107 4.68 2.96 -7.57
N SER A 108 4.54 1.73 -8.08
CA SER A 108 4.08 1.54 -9.44
C SER A 108 2.63 2.02 -9.57
N ALA A 109 2.19 2.31 -10.79
CA ALA A 109 0.81 2.73 -11.04
C ALA A 109 -0.24 1.68 -10.59
N GLU A 110 0.20 0.45 -10.34
CA GLU A 110 -0.64 -0.68 -9.96
C GLU A 110 -0.70 -0.93 -8.44
N GLN A 111 0.02 -0.15 -7.63
CA GLN A 111 0.06 -0.35 -6.19
C GLN A 111 -0.91 0.55 -5.46
N ASN A 112 -1.50 -0.01 -4.40
CA ASN A 112 -2.37 0.71 -3.48
C ASN A 112 -1.54 1.30 -2.34
N VAL A 113 -1.82 2.53 -1.95
CA VAL A 113 -1.11 3.21 -0.87
C VAL A 113 -2.10 3.60 0.22
N VAL A 114 -1.73 3.35 1.47
CA VAL A 114 -2.54 3.69 2.65
C VAL A 114 -1.71 4.51 3.62
N ARG A 115 -2.23 5.64 4.07
CA ARG A 115 -1.71 6.43 5.17
C ARG A 115 -2.54 6.22 6.41
N LEU A 116 -1.91 5.78 7.47
CA LEU A 116 -2.49 5.76 8.81
C LEU A 116 -2.21 7.11 9.48
N THR A 117 -3.25 7.73 10.03
CA THR A 117 -3.14 8.96 10.82
C THR A 117 -2.81 8.65 12.29
N PRO A 118 -2.51 9.66 13.12
CA PRO A 118 -2.32 9.47 14.55
C PRO A 118 -3.48 8.72 15.21
N GLY A 119 -3.17 7.85 16.18
CA GLY A 119 -4.14 7.09 16.95
C GLY A 119 -4.90 6.02 16.17
N THR A 120 -4.33 5.52 15.06
CA THR A 120 -4.96 4.54 14.18
C THR A 120 -4.48 3.12 14.47
N THR A 121 -5.40 2.15 14.42
CA THR A 121 -5.11 0.72 14.47
C THR A 121 -5.72 0.04 13.25
N LEU A 122 -4.87 -0.57 12.41
CA LEU A 122 -5.23 -1.18 11.14
C LEU A 122 -4.69 -2.62 11.06
N GLY A 123 -5.58 -3.59 10.94
CA GLY A 123 -5.25 -4.98 10.61
C GLY A 123 -5.13 -5.18 9.10
N ILE A 124 -4.28 -6.10 8.68
CA ILE A 124 -4.13 -6.58 7.31
C ILE A 124 -4.67 -8.01 7.29
N ASP A 125 -5.97 -8.18 7.10
CA ASP A 125 -6.60 -9.50 7.24
C ASP A 125 -6.29 -10.39 6.03
N LYS A 126 -6.29 -9.80 4.83
CA LYS A 126 -6.00 -10.52 3.60
C LYS A 126 -5.25 -9.62 2.62
N LEU A 127 -4.26 -10.18 1.99
CA LEU A 127 -3.54 -9.51 0.91
C LEU A 127 -2.98 -10.57 -0.03
N THR A 128 -3.63 -10.77 -1.17
CA THR A 128 -3.18 -11.68 -2.22
C THR A 128 -3.10 -10.96 -3.55
N VAL A 129 -2.13 -11.34 -4.35
CA VAL A 129 -1.92 -10.77 -5.68
C VAL A 129 -1.63 -11.92 -6.65
N THR A 130 -2.48 -12.07 -7.65
CA THR A 130 -2.34 -13.11 -8.67
C THR A 130 -2.14 -12.45 -10.03
N ASP A 131 -1.06 -12.81 -10.69
CA ASP A 131 -0.82 -12.41 -12.07
C ASP A 131 -1.44 -13.46 -12.99
N THR A 132 -2.39 -13.05 -13.80
CA THR A 132 -3.08 -13.94 -14.75
C THR A 132 -2.46 -13.91 -16.14
N GLY A 133 -1.37 -13.13 -16.32
CA GLY A 133 -0.75 -12.88 -17.62
C GLY A 133 -1.48 -11.81 -18.46
N ALA A 134 -2.79 -11.72 -18.35
CA ALA A 134 -3.60 -10.69 -19.01
C ALA A 134 -3.92 -9.52 -18.06
N ASP A 135 -4.00 -9.79 -16.76
CA ASP A 135 -4.37 -8.80 -15.74
C ASP A 135 -3.80 -9.20 -14.37
N THR A 136 -3.73 -8.27 -13.45
CA THR A 136 -3.38 -8.53 -12.06
C THR A 136 -4.65 -8.53 -11.22
N VAL A 137 -4.95 -9.65 -10.59
CA VAL A 137 -6.07 -9.80 -9.65
C VAL A 137 -5.54 -9.67 -8.23
N SER A 138 -6.11 -8.75 -7.46
CA SER A 138 -5.77 -8.56 -6.05
C SER A 138 -6.99 -8.73 -5.17
N ASP A 139 -6.78 -9.34 -4.01
CA ASP A 139 -7.80 -9.45 -2.97
C ASP A 139 -7.21 -8.89 -1.67
N THR A 140 -7.76 -7.76 -1.25
CA THR A 140 -7.29 -6.99 -0.11
C THR A 140 -8.42 -6.83 0.89
N GLU A 141 -8.20 -7.26 2.13
CA GLU A 141 -9.07 -6.98 3.25
C GLU A 141 -8.25 -6.31 4.36
N LEU A 142 -8.67 -5.11 4.74
CA LEU A 142 -8.13 -4.36 5.86
C LEU A 142 -9.18 -4.31 6.98
N ASP A 143 -8.72 -4.22 8.22
CA ASP A 143 -9.57 -4.08 9.42
C ASP A 143 -9.20 -2.79 10.15
N LEU A 144 -9.94 -1.72 9.90
CA LEU A 144 -9.77 -0.43 10.55
C LEU A 144 -10.49 -0.44 11.91
N LYS A 145 -9.78 -0.88 12.94
CA LYS A 145 -10.30 -1.02 14.31
C LYS A 145 -10.49 0.32 15.02
N LYS A 146 -9.61 1.29 14.74
CA LYS A 146 -9.62 2.62 15.37
C LYS A 146 -8.95 3.64 14.47
N GLY A 147 -9.34 4.91 14.58
CA GLY A 147 -8.70 6.03 13.93
C GLY A 147 -9.17 6.24 12.49
N LYS A 148 -8.28 6.72 11.65
CA LYS A 148 -8.58 7.16 10.28
C LYS A 148 -7.44 6.82 9.33
N ILE A 149 -7.79 6.44 8.13
CA ILE A 149 -6.83 6.25 7.03
C ILE A 149 -7.20 7.10 5.82
N PHE A 150 -6.17 7.47 5.04
CA PHE A 150 -6.29 7.94 3.66
C PHE A 150 -5.78 6.85 2.74
N ALA A 151 -6.50 6.57 1.67
CA ALA A 151 -6.11 5.52 0.76
C ALA A 151 -6.18 5.97 -0.70
N SER A 152 -5.14 5.63 -1.45
CA SER A 152 -5.08 5.73 -2.89
C SER A 152 -5.17 4.33 -3.45
N VAL A 153 -6.36 3.92 -3.84
CA VAL A 153 -6.62 2.62 -4.46
C VAL A 153 -6.63 2.79 -5.97
N LYS A 154 -5.82 2.03 -6.67
CA LYS A 154 -5.75 2.04 -8.13
C LYS A 154 -6.99 1.40 -8.73
N LYS A 155 -7.24 1.67 -10.01
CA LYS A 155 -8.33 1.00 -10.72
C LYS A 155 -8.08 -0.51 -10.69
N LEU A 156 -9.00 -1.25 -10.09
CA LEU A 156 -8.90 -2.69 -9.93
C LEU A 156 -9.52 -3.41 -11.14
N SER A 157 -9.01 -4.61 -11.44
CA SER A 157 -9.62 -5.51 -12.41
C SER A 157 -11.02 -5.96 -11.96
N GLY A 158 -11.80 -6.51 -12.89
CA GLY A 158 -13.16 -6.98 -12.59
C GLY A 158 -13.21 -8.02 -11.47
N ALA A 159 -12.18 -8.85 -11.37
CA ALA A 159 -12.08 -9.94 -10.40
C ALA A 159 -11.41 -9.52 -9.07
N SER A 160 -10.83 -8.32 -9.00
CA SER A 160 -10.18 -7.84 -7.78
C SER A 160 -11.17 -7.32 -6.76
N GLN A 161 -10.81 -7.43 -5.47
CA GLN A 161 -11.57 -6.90 -4.34
C GLN A 161 -10.68 -6.03 -3.45
N TYR A 162 -11.26 -4.98 -2.89
CA TYR A 162 -10.64 -4.15 -1.87
C TYR A 162 -11.69 -3.78 -0.84
N LEU A 163 -11.59 -4.41 0.32
CA LEU A 163 -12.55 -4.27 1.41
C LEU A 163 -11.87 -3.67 2.65
N ILE A 164 -12.58 -2.82 3.35
CA ILE A 164 -12.18 -2.28 4.64
C ILE A 164 -13.28 -2.60 5.64
N LYS A 165 -12.97 -3.46 6.59
CA LYS A 165 -13.82 -3.74 7.75
C LYS A 165 -13.76 -2.58 8.73
N LEU A 166 -14.88 -2.26 9.33
CA LEU A 166 -15.05 -1.25 10.37
C LEU A 166 -15.71 -1.91 11.58
N PRO A 167 -15.64 -1.33 12.77
CA PRO A 167 -16.34 -1.88 13.94
C PRO A 167 -17.84 -2.08 13.73
N ASN A 168 -18.46 -1.26 12.91
CA ASN A 168 -19.89 -1.28 12.64
C ASN A 168 -20.24 -1.47 11.17
N GLY A 169 -19.33 -1.97 10.33
CA GLY A 169 -19.64 -2.14 8.92
C GLY A 169 -18.49 -2.55 8.03
N ILE A 170 -18.69 -2.33 6.73
CA ILE A 170 -17.71 -2.65 5.71
C ILE A 170 -17.78 -1.65 4.56
N ALA A 171 -16.63 -1.28 4.02
CA ALA A 171 -16.50 -0.44 2.84
C ALA A 171 -15.87 -1.22 1.69
N GLY A 172 -16.53 -1.24 0.54
CA GLY A 172 -15.99 -1.76 -0.73
C GLY A 172 -15.46 -0.61 -1.58
N VAL A 173 -14.26 -0.77 -2.11
CA VAL A 173 -13.55 0.29 -2.83
C VAL A 173 -13.05 -0.20 -4.18
N ARG A 174 -13.14 0.68 -5.19
CA ARG A 174 -12.63 0.36 -6.52
C ARG A 174 -12.09 1.60 -7.24
N GLY A 175 -10.78 1.76 -7.27
CA GLY A 175 -10.14 2.85 -8.00
C GLY A 175 -10.46 4.24 -7.45
N THR A 176 -10.17 4.50 -6.17
CA THR A 176 -10.68 5.65 -5.45
C THR A 176 -9.60 6.27 -4.55
N LEU A 177 -9.54 7.60 -4.52
CA LEU A 177 -8.84 8.40 -3.53
C LEU A 177 -9.84 8.82 -2.45
N PHE A 178 -9.68 8.32 -1.24
CA PHE A 178 -10.66 8.52 -0.17
C PHE A 178 -10.03 8.53 1.21
N ALA A 179 -10.76 9.09 2.16
CA ALA A 179 -10.49 8.97 3.59
C ALA A 179 -11.63 8.19 4.24
N ILE A 180 -11.29 7.33 5.21
CA ILE A 180 -12.27 6.59 5.99
C ILE A 180 -11.83 6.52 7.45
N SER A 181 -12.79 6.67 8.36
CA SER A 181 -12.61 6.56 9.80
C SER A 181 -13.33 5.32 10.33
N ALA A 182 -12.87 4.80 11.46
CA ALA A 182 -13.44 3.61 12.09
C ALA A 182 -14.90 3.79 12.55
N ASP A 183 -15.35 5.02 12.74
CA ASP A 183 -16.76 5.36 13.02
C ASP A 183 -17.67 5.24 11.80
N GLY A 184 -17.11 5.02 10.60
CA GLY A 184 -17.85 4.93 9.35
C GLY A 184 -17.94 6.25 8.56
N THR A 185 -17.29 7.32 9.02
CA THR A 185 -17.18 8.56 8.24
C THR A 185 -16.31 8.31 7.01
N VAL A 186 -16.82 8.60 5.82
CA VAL A 186 -16.12 8.43 4.53
C VAL A 186 -16.15 9.74 3.77
N SER A 187 -15.01 10.09 3.15
CA SER A 187 -14.89 11.22 2.22
C SER A 187 -14.21 10.74 0.95
N VAL A 188 -14.83 10.91 -0.19
CA VAL A 188 -14.29 10.51 -1.50
C VAL A 188 -13.83 11.73 -2.26
N TYR A 189 -12.51 11.82 -2.49
CA TYR A 189 -11.90 12.91 -3.25
C TYR A 189 -12.07 12.69 -4.76
N GLU A 190 -11.64 11.55 -5.27
CA GLU A 190 -11.69 11.19 -6.68
C GLU A 190 -11.93 9.68 -6.83
N SER A 191 -12.63 9.27 -7.90
CA SER A 191 -12.79 7.87 -8.23
C SER A 191 -12.87 7.63 -9.73
N LYS A 192 -12.19 6.57 -10.17
CA LYS A 192 -12.29 5.99 -11.52
C LYS A 192 -13.17 4.73 -11.53
N GLY A 193 -13.65 4.30 -10.36
CA GLY A 193 -14.43 3.08 -10.14
C GLY A 193 -15.82 3.29 -9.54
N GLY A 194 -16.32 4.55 -9.50
CA GLY A 194 -17.68 4.87 -9.05
C GLY A 194 -17.79 5.37 -7.61
N GLY A 195 -16.74 5.26 -6.78
CA GLY A 195 -16.76 5.72 -5.39
C GLY A 195 -16.53 4.62 -4.37
N VAL A 196 -17.05 4.82 -3.16
CA VAL A 196 -16.98 3.87 -2.04
C VAL A 196 -18.40 3.39 -1.72
N VAL A 197 -18.60 2.07 -1.70
CA VAL A 197 -19.84 1.45 -1.23
C VAL A 197 -19.65 1.13 0.26
N LEU A 198 -20.37 1.83 1.12
CA LEU A 198 -20.30 1.69 2.57
C LEU A 198 -21.56 1.03 3.09
N SER A 199 -21.46 -0.11 3.76
CA SER A 199 -22.56 -0.79 4.45
C SER A 199 -22.31 -0.73 5.95
N LEU A 200 -23.22 -0.11 6.68
CA LEU A 200 -23.16 0.06 8.14
C LEU A 200 -24.30 -0.67 8.83
N VAL A 201 -24.00 -1.29 9.96
CA VAL A 201 -24.97 -1.79 10.92
C VAL A 201 -25.31 -0.67 11.88
N LEU A 202 -26.56 -0.27 11.90
CA LEU A 202 -27.07 0.79 12.75
C LEU A 202 -27.34 0.28 14.17
N PRO A 203 -27.52 1.17 15.16
CA PRO A 203 -27.78 0.76 16.55
C PRO A 203 -29.05 -0.08 16.74
N ASP A 204 -30.01 0.04 15.83
CA ASP A 204 -31.23 -0.77 15.81
C ASP A 204 -31.04 -2.17 15.17
N GLY A 205 -29.80 -2.51 14.78
CA GLY A 205 -29.46 -3.77 14.12
C GLY A 205 -29.76 -3.82 12.62
N SER A 206 -30.36 -2.79 12.05
CA SER A 206 -30.58 -2.70 10.61
C SER A 206 -29.28 -2.39 9.86
N THR A 207 -29.19 -2.86 8.61
CA THR A 207 -28.04 -2.54 7.73
C THR A 207 -28.46 -1.51 6.71
N LYS A 208 -27.65 -0.46 6.57
CA LYS A 208 -27.85 0.58 5.57
C LYS A 208 -26.63 0.71 4.67
N THR A 209 -26.87 0.72 3.36
CA THR A 209 -25.81 0.84 2.35
C THR A 209 -25.87 2.20 1.70
N TYR A 210 -24.69 2.81 1.55
CA TYR A 210 -24.49 4.12 0.94
C TYR A 210 -23.49 3.99 -0.21
N LEU A 211 -23.75 4.69 -1.30
CA LEU A 211 -22.73 4.96 -2.31
C LEU A 211 -22.23 6.39 -2.09
N VAL A 212 -20.97 6.52 -1.74
CA VAL A 212 -20.30 7.83 -1.60
C VAL A 212 -19.53 8.10 -2.89
N ALA A 213 -20.07 9.03 -3.69
CA ALA A 213 -19.51 9.38 -4.99
C ALA A 213 -18.33 10.37 -4.88
N PRO A 214 -17.55 10.58 -5.95
CA PRO A 214 -16.49 11.61 -5.97
C PRO A 214 -17.01 12.98 -5.56
N GLY A 215 -16.25 13.69 -4.74
CA GLY A 215 -16.63 15.00 -4.19
C GLY A 215 -17.67 14.96 -3.07
N GLN A 216 -18.03 13.77 -2.59
CA GLN A 216 -18.99 13.57 -1.52
C GLN A 216 -18.35 13.05 -0.24
N TYR A 217 -19.05 13.26 0.86
CA TYR A 217 -18.77 12.60 2.13
C TYR A 217 -20.05 12.04 2.74
N ILE A 218 -19.88 11.10 3.67
CA ILE A 218 -20.95 10.66 4.57
C ILE A 218 -20.43 10.66 6.00
N ASP A 219 -21.30 11.15 6.89
CA ASP A 219 -21.16 11.02 8.34
C ASP A 219 -22.32 10.10 8.78
N PRO A 220 -22.00 8.95 9.41
CA PRO A 220 -23.02 8.01 9.88
C PRO A 220 -24.01 8.62 10.87
N ALA A 221 -23.61 9.63 11.64
CA ALA A 221 -24.49 10.31 12.59
C ALA A 221 -25.63 11.08 11.89
N THR A 222 -25.36 11.63 10.70
CA THR A 222 -26.39 12.31 9.90
C THR A 222 -27.14 11.38 8.96
N GLY A 223 -26.52 10.26 8.58
CA GLY A 223 -27.05 9.25 7.68
C GLY A 223 -27.35 9.75 6.26
N LYS A 224 -26.80 10.90 5.85
CA LYS A 224 -26.99 11.51 4.54
C LYS A 224 -25.66 11.88 3.90
N PRO A 225 -25.43 11.52 2.63
CA PRO A 225 -24.27 12.02 1.89
C PRO A 225 -24.37 13.54 1.73
N GLY A 226 -23.22 14.21 1.90
CA GLY A 226 -23.05 15.64 1.65
C GLY A 226 -21.97 15.90 0.60
N THR A 227 -21.91 17.12 0.09
CA THR A 227 -20.84 17.56 -0.80
C THR A 227 -19.65 18.01 0.05
N LEU A 228 -18.42 17.63 -0.34
CA LEU A 228 -17.20 18.06 0.33
C LEU A 228 -17.07 19.60 0.22
N PRO A 229 -16.89 20.30 1.33
CA PRO A 229 -16.62 21.72 1.30
C PRO A 229 -15.24 22.01 0.70
N PRO A 230 -15.01 23.19 0.08
CA PRO A 230 -13.76 23.51 -0.64
C PRO A 230 -12.50 23.32 0.20
N GLU A 231 -12.53 23.69 1.48
CA GLU A 231 -11.41 23.52 2.42
C GLU A 231 -11.06 22.05 2.66
N ALA A 232 -12.07 21.15 2.68
CA ALA A 232 -11.85 19.71 2.79
C ALA A 232 -11.25 19.14 1.50
N VAL A 233 -11.70 19.63 0.34
CA VAL A 233 -11.13 19.27 -0.97
C VAL A 233 -9.65 19.66 -1.04
N ASP A 234 -9.28 20.87 -0.62
CA ASP A 234 -7.89 21.33 -0.57
C ASP A 234 -7.03 20.49 0.39
N ALA A 235 -7.56 20.17 1.57
CA ALA A 235 -6.86 19.35 2.54
C ALA A 235 -6.62 17.93 2.00
N LEU A 236 -7.63 17.31 1.40
CA LEU A 236 -7.55 15.98 0.80
C LEU A 236 -6.57 15.95 -0.38
N SER A 237 -6.63 16.99 -1.24
CA SER A 237 -5.70 17.14 -2.38
C SER A 237 -4.25 17.09 -1.94
N LYS A 238 -3.87 17.87 -0.92
CA LYS A 238 -2.50 17.88 -0.37
C LYS A 238 -2.06 16.50 0.13
N VAL A 239 -2.96 15.79 0.82
CA VAL A 239 -2.66 14.43 1.31
C VAL A 239 -2.46 13.47 0.15
N PHE A 240 -3.34 13.49 -0.87
CA PHE A 240 -3.25 12.56 -1.99
C PHE A 240 -2.09 12.85 -2.92
N ILE A 241 -1.74 14.12 -3.15
CA ILE A 241 -0.49 14.48 -3.85
C ILE A 241 0.71 13.89 -3.10
N ALA A 242 0.76 14.04 -1.77
CA ALA A 242 1.84 13.47 -0.96
C ALA A 242 1.87 11.93 -1.02
N LEU A 243 0.71 11.25 -1.08
CA LEU A 243 0.63 9.79 -1.23
C LEU A 243 1.07 9.32 -2.61
N GLN A 244 0.73 10.05 -3.67
CA GLN A 244 1.10 9.70 -5.04
C GLN A 244 2.58 9.97 -5.35
N THR A 245 3.20 10.87 -4.61
CA THR A 245 4.63 11.22 -4.73
C THR A 245 5.51 10.54 -3.70
N LEU A 246 4.95 9.57 -2.94
CA LEU A 246 5.73 8.80 -1.98
C LEU A 246 6.83 8.01 -2.70
N TYR A 247 8.04 8.34 -2.32
CA TYR A 247 9.21 7.53 -2.59
C TYR A 247 9.59 6.81 -1.30
N LEU A 248 10.02 5.56 -1.38
CA LEU A 248 10.84 5.01 -0.31
C LEU A 248 11.99 6.00 -0.09
N GLU A 249 12.26 6.33 1.16
CA GLU A 249 13.44 7.10 1.51
C GLU A 249 14.63 6.51 0.78
N THR A 250 15.33 7.34 0.04
CA THR A 250 16.48 6.91 -0.75
C THR A 250 17.51 6.37 0.20
N VAL A 251 17.82 5.09 0.10
CA VAL A 251 18.90 4.48 0.86
C VAL A 251 20.17 4.74 0.07
N SER A 252 21.06 5.55 0.61
CA SER A 252 22.40 5.67 0.06
C SER A 252 23.25 4.53 0.57
N PHE A 253 23.99 3.88 -0.31
CA PHE A 253 25.01 2.93 0.06
C PHE A 253 26.38 3.43 -0.42
N SER A 254 27.40 3.19 0.38
CA SER A 254 28.78 3.37 -0.01
C SER A 254 29.51 2.05 0.16
N PHE A 255 30.39 1.76 -0.77
CA PHE A 255 31.23 0.57 -0.74
C PHE A 255 32.71 1.01 -0.70
N ASP A 256 33.44 0.56 0.29
CA ASP A 256 34.86 0.86 0.48
C ASP A 256 35.82 -0.25 -0.01
N GLY A 257 35.31 -1.20 -0.78
CA GLY A 257 36.01 -2.38 -1.24
C GLY A 257 35.87 -3.59 -0.32
N THR A 258 35.39 -3.40 0.92
CA THR A 258 35.28 -4.47 1.92
C THR A 258 33.90 -4.49 2.59
N HIS A 259 33.31 -3.33 2.82
CA HIS A 259 32.04 -3.18 3.53
C HIS A 259 31.03 -2.34 2.73
N ILE A 260 29.76 -2.73 2.82
CA ILE A 260 28.64 -1.95 2.30
C ILE A 260 28.01 -1.20 3.47
N TYR A 261 28.04 0.12 3.41
CA TYR A 261 27.38 0.99 4.38
C TYR A 261 26.05 1.45 3.81
N VAL A 262 24.97 1.19 4.53
CA VAL A 262 23.61 1.59 4.14
C VAL A 262 23.16 2.68 5.09
N SER A 263 22.92 3.87 4.57
CA SER A 263 22.41 5.00 5.35
C SER A 263 21.04 5.42 4.80
N PRO A 264 20.01 5.50 5.63
CA PRO A 264 18.75 6.12 5.20
C PRO A 264 18.99 7.61 4.92
N THR A 265 18.70 8.04 3.70
CA THR A 265 18.74 9.46 3.37
C THR A 265 17.35 10.04 3.64
N HIS A 266 17.25 10.91 4.63
CA HIS A 266 16.10 11.78 4.78
C HIS A 266 16.04 12.69 3.55
N GLY A 267 14.92 12.68 2.82
CA GLY A 267 14.75 13.57 1.68
C GLY A 267 14.92 15.02 2.12
N GLN A 268 16.07 15.58 1.82
CA GLN A 268 16.27 17.02 1.96
C GLN A 268 15.40 17.71 0.91
N GLY A 269 14.35 18.38 1.38
CA GLY A 269 13.68 19.38 0.58
C GLY A 269 14.73 20.35 0.03
N HIS A 270 14.63 20.69 -1.24
CA HIS A 270 15.47 21.69 -1.90
C HIS A 270 15.36 23.02 -1.16
N GLY A 271 16.24 23.21 -0.16
CA GLY A 271 16.56 24.52 0.37
C GLY A 271 17.53 25.18 -0.60
N LYS A 272 17.08 26.23 -1.28
CA LYS A 272 17.94 27.15 -2.01
C LYS A 272 19.01 27.68 -1.06
N GLY A 273 20.23 27.12 -1.07
CA GLY A 273 21.41 27.65 -0.43
C GLY A 273 21.95 28.80 -1.28
N GLY A 274 21.68 30.04 -0.86
CA GLY A 274 22.34 31.21 -1.42
C GLY A 274 23.82 31.16 -1.11
N GLY A 275 24.65 31.03 -2.14
CA GLY A 275 26.08 31.18 -2.02
C GLY A 275 26.42 32.66 -1.68
N ASN A 276 27.01 32.84 -0.52
CA ASN A 276 27.71 34.11 -0.21
C ASN A 276 29.22 33.86 -0.40
N SER A 277 29.74 34.25 -1.54
CA SER A 277 31.16 34.34 -1.80
C SER A 277 31.72 35.58 -1.12
N GLY A 278 32.21 35.42 0.11
CA GLY A 278 33.00 36.42 0.79
C GLY A 278 34.44 36.47 0.23
N ASN A 279 34.72 37.46 -0.60
CA ASN A 279 36.06 37.81 -1.05
C ASN A 279 36.76 38.59 0.06
N GLY A 280 37.70 37.98 0.76
CA GLY A 280 38.55 38.63 1.75
C GLY A 280 39.94 38.87 1.17
N GLY A 281 40.12 40.01 0.48
CA GLY A 281 41.43 40.52 0.13
C GLY A 281 42.14 41.08 1.36
N GLY A 282 43.20 40.45 1.83
CA GLY A 282 44.15 41.03 2.77
C GLY A 282 45.26 41.69 1.98
N ASN A 283 45.46 42.99 2.20
CA ASN A 283 46.67 43.67 1.75
C ASN A 283 47.45 44.09 2.97
N GLY A 284 48.73 43.75 2.94
CA GLY A 284 49.66 44.14 3.95
C GLY A 284 50.22 45.57 3.75
N GLY A 285 50.69 46.10 4.79
CA GLY A 285 51.46 47.31 4.94
C GLY A 285 52.20 47.26 6.28
#